data_9c29e04e3f16032dd7918acc31b296be
#
_entry.id   9c29e04e3f16032dd7918acc31b296be
#
_cell.length_a   1.000
_cell.length_b   1.000
_cell.length_c   1.000
_cell.angle_alpha   90.00
_cell.angle_beta   90.00
_cell.angle_gamma   90.00
#
_symmetry.space_group_name_H-M   'P 1'
#
loop_
_entity.id
_entity.type
_entity.pdbx_description
1 polymer ?
#
loop_
_entity_poly.entity_id
_entity_poly.type
_entity_poly.pdbx_seq_one_letter_code
_entity_poly.pdbx_strand_id
1 'polypeptide(L)'
;MNQDYVIDYTITPASMADSSMTEEVLSQFGTPTVLGDMGYLGQSLHDRLELKGIDLMTPVRKNMKKKKILFPNFSKRRKVIERVFSFLTNLGAERCKSRSPQGFQLKLEMILLAYSLLLKSAKSLEPETLRYSIGYQVMAK
;
A
#
# COMPACT_ATOMS: atom_id res chain seq x y z
N MET A 1 2.51 11.55 -11.59
CA MET A 1 1.77 10.70 -10.65
C MET A 1 2.75 10.15 -9.61
N ASN A 2 2.58 10.48 -8.35
CA ASN A 2 3.46 9.99 -7.27
C ASN A 2 3.09 8.54 -6.95
N GLN A 3 3.81 7.59 -7.56
CA GLN A 3 3.43 6.18 -7.55
C GLN A 3 3.90 5.38 -6.33
N ASP A 4 4.79 5.93 -5.50
CA ASP A 4 5.50 5.17 -4.46
C ASP A 4 5.26 5.70 -3.03
N TYR A 5 4.42 6.72 -2.83
CA TYR A 5 4.10 7.23 -1.49
C TYR A 5 3.05 6.38 -0.80
N VAL A 6 3.26 6.13 0.49
CA VAL A 6 2.20 5.65 1.39
C VAL A 6 1.34 6.86 1.74
N ILE A 7 0.06 6.81 1.38
CA ILE A 7 -0.88 7.93 1.57
C ILE A 7 -1.54 7.83 2.93
N ASP A 8 -1.94 6.61 3.30
CA ASP A 8 -2.58 6.32 4.56
C ASP A 8 -2.33 4.87 5.01
N TYR A 9 -2.57 4.60 6.28
CA TYR A 9 -2.45 3.27 6.86
C TYR A 9 -3.38 3.15 8.07
N THR A 10 -3.73 1.93 8.43
CA THR A 10 -4.40 1.64 9.69
C THR A 10 -3.72 0.47 10.39
N ILE A 11 -3.78 0.47 11.72
CA ILE A 11 -3.25 -0.61 12.56
C ILE A 11 -4.41 -1.40 13.11
N THR A 12 -4.46 -2.67 12.80
CA THR A 12 -5.51 -3.57 13.24
C THR A 12 -4.91 -4.75 14.01
N PRO A 13 -5.67 -5.37 14.93
CA PRO A 13 -5.28 -6.65 15.52
C PRO A 13 -5.07 -7.70 14.42
N ALA A 14 -4.09 -8.59 14.59
CA ALA A 14 -3.77 -9.64 13.61
C ALA A 14 -4.93 -10.62 13.35
N SER A 15 -5.93 -10.68 14.25
CA SER A 15 -7.15 -11.46 14.08
C SER A 15 -8.19 -10.82 13.18
N MET A 16 -8.03 -9.54 12.85
CA MET A 16 -8.97 -8.78 12.00
C MET A 16 -8.60 -8.95 10.53
N ALA A 17 -9.60 -9.15 9.67
CA ALA A 17 -9.38 -9.22 8.24
C ALA A 17 -9.05 -7.82 7.67
N ASP A 18 -8.05 -7.71 6.80
CA ASP A 18 -7.63 -6.45 6.17
C ASP A 18 -8.78 -5.74 5.44
N SER A 19 -9.70 -6.52 4.87
CA SER A 19 -10.88 -5.98 4.18
C SER A 19 -11.87 -5.25 5.09
N SER A 20 -11.83 -5.46 6.41
CA SER A 20 -12.79 -4.86 7.34
C SER A 20 -12.60 -3.35 7.51
N MET A 21 -11.36 -2.85 7.41
CA MET A 21 -11.04 -1.43 7.55
C MET A 21 -10.88 -0.69 6.21
N THR A 22 -10.98 -1.42 5.10
CA THR A 22 -10.76 -0.87 3.75
C THR A 22 -11.70 0.29 3.46
N GLU A 23 -12.95 0.15 3.84
CA GLU A 23 -13.98 1.16 3.60
C GLU A 23 -13.69 2.47 4.35
N GLU A 24 -13.22 2.38 5.59
CA GLU A 24 -12.87 3.54 6.41
C GLU A 24 -11.66 4.27 5.82
N VAL A 25 -10.59 3.54 5.51
CA VAL A 25 -9.37 4.11 4.91
C VAL A 25 -9.68 4.75 3.57
N LEU A 26 -10.42 4.09 2.68
CA LEU A 26 -10.67 4.59 1.33
C LEU A 26 -11.68 5.74 1.27
N SER A 27 -12.63 5.81 2.20
CA SER A 27 -13.65 6.87 2.20
C SER A 27 -13.07 8.26 2.48
N GLN A 28 -11.86 8.36 3.01
CA GLN A 28 -11.18 9.63 3.25
C GLN A 28 -10.52 10.19 1.97
N PHE A 29 -10.34 9.36 0.95
CA PHE A 29 -9.70 9.75 -0.30
C PHE A 29 -10.72 9.77 -1.44
N GLY A 30 -10.92 10.90 -2.06
CA GLY A 30 -11.78 11.05 -3.24
C GLY A 30 -11.22 10.38 -4.50
N THR A 31 -10.66 9.18 -4.37
CA THR A 31 -10.03 8.44 -5.47
C THR A 31 -11.06 7.53 -6.12
N PRO A 32 -11.44 7.75 -7.40
CA PRO A 32 -12.51 7.01 -8.03
C PRO A 32 -12.17 5.54 -8.32
N THR A 33 -10.88 5.20 -8.40
CA THR A 33 -10.44 3.84 -8.72
C THR A 33 -9.31 3.39 -7.80
N VAL A 34 -9.47 2.24 -7.17
CA VAL A 34 -8.51 1.62 -6.26
C VAL A 34 -8.16 0.22 -6.75
N LEU A 35 -6.89 -0.14 -6.67
CA LEU A 35 -6.43 -1.49 -7.00
C LEU A 35 -6.22 -2.27 -5.69
N GLY A 36 -6.96 -3.35 -5.52
CA GLY A 36 -6.85 -4.27 -4.39
C GLY A 36 -6.21 -5.61 -4.75
N ASP A 37 -5.73 -6.34 -3.76
CA ASP A 37 -5.26 -7.73 -3.92
C ASP A 37 -6.45 -8.71 -3.85
N MET A 38 -6.18 -10.01 -4.05
CA MET A 38 -7.18 -11.08 -3.98
C MET A 38 -7.83 -11.25 -2.59
N GLY A 39 -7.24 -10.69 -1.54
CA GLY A 39 -7.85 -10.59 -0.21
C GLY A 39 -9.12 -9.74 -0.16
N TYR A 40 -9.30 -8.84 -1.13
CA TYR A 40 -10.41 -7.87 -1.21
C TYR A 40 -11.53 -8.28 -2.17
N LEU A 41 -11.71 -9.58 -2.42
CA LEU A 41 -12.68 -10.11 -3.39
C LEU A 41 -14.14 -10.16 -2.89
N GLY A 42 -14.44 -9.72 -1.68
CA GLY A 42 -15.79 -9.76 -1.11
C GLY A 42 -16.80 -8.89 -1.88
N GLN A 43 -17.85 -9.50 -2.48
CA GLN A 43 -18.87 -8.77 -3.24
C GLN A 43 -19.50 -7.64 -2.41
N SER A 44 -19.81 -7.89 -1.14
CA SER A 44 -20.39 -6.89 -0.25
C SER A 44 -19.49 -5.65 -0.02
N LEU A 45 -18.16 -5.83 -0.05
CA LEU A 45 -17.21 -4.72 0.03
C LEU A 45 -17.23 -3.90 -1.26
N HIS A 46 -17.25 -4.56 -2.42
CA HIS A 46 -17.34 -3.89 -3.72
C HIS A 46 -18.62 -3.05 -3.82
N ASP A 47 -19.77 -3.62 -3.44
CA ASP A 47 -21.06 -2.94 -3.50
C ASP A 47 -21.10 -1.69 -2.60
N ARG A 48 -20.54 -1.78 -1.38
CA ARG A 48 -20.45 -0.63 -0.46
C ARG A 48 -19.53 0.48 -0.96
N LEU A 49 -18.39 0.11 -1.56
CA LEU A 49 -17.46 1.09 -2.11
C LEU A 49 -18.02 1.74 -3.38
N GLU A 50 -18.72 0.98 -4.22
CA GLU A 50 -19.40 1.50 -5.40
C GLU A 50 -20.46 2.54 -5.05
N LEU A 51 -21.24 2.31 -3.98
CA LEU A 51 -22.21 3.31 -3.44
C LEU A 51 -21.53 4.62 -3.00
N LYS A 52 -20.24 4.56 -2.64
CA LYS A 52 -19.43 5.75 -2.29
C LYS A 52 -18.65 6.31 -3.51
N GLY A 53 -18.93 5.82 -4.71
CA GLY A 53 -18.25 6.27 -5.93
C GLY A 53 -16.82 5.75 -6.08
N ILE A 54 -16.44 4.69 -5.35
CA ILE A 54 -15.12 4.08 -5.38
C ILE A 54 -15.20 2.73 -6.13
N ASP A 55 -14.54 2.62 -7.27
CA ASP A 55 -14.41 1.36 -8.02
C ASP A 55 -13.18 0.58 -7.53
N LEU A 56 -13.43 -0.49 -6.78
CA LEU A 56 -12.38 -1.40 -6.32
C LEU A 56 -12.10 -2.47 -7.38
N MET A 57 -10.93 -2.39 -7.99
CA MET A 57 -10.46 -3.36 -8.97
C MET A 57 -9.56 -4.41 -8.32
N THR A 58 -9.94 -5.67 -8.42
CA THR A 58 -9.19 -6.80 -7.89
C THR A 58 -8.86 -7.81 -8.98
N PRO A 59 -7.77 -8.60 -8.86
CA PRO A 59 -7.45 -9.65 -9.82
C PRO A 59 -8.57 -10.70 -9.87
N VAL A 60 -8.89 -11.18 -11.06
CA VAL A 60 -9.90 -12.22 -11.28
C VAL A 60 -9.30 -13.60 -10.99
N ARG A 61 -9.94 -14.41 -10.15
CA ARG A 61 -9.58 -15.83 -9.99
C ARG A 61 -9.97 -16.62 -11.25
N LYS A 62 -9.18 -17.64 -11.59
CA LYS A 62 -9.45 -18.52 -12.75
C LYS A 62 -10.86 -19.13 -12.77
N ASN A 63 -11.49 -19.28 -11.61
CA ASN A 63 -12.82 -19.90 -11.43
C ASN A 63 -13.98 -18.89 -11.42
N MET A 64 -13.74 -17.59 -11.64
CA MET A 64 -14.81 -16.60 -11.66
C MET A 64 -15.49 -16.54 -13.03
N LYS A 65 -16.84 -16.66 -13.03
CA LYS A 65 -17.68 -16.64 -14.24
C LYS A 65 -17.69 -15.27 -14.96
N LYS A 66 -17.45 -14.18 -14.27
CA LYS A 66 -17.36 -12.82 -14.85
C LYS A 66 -15.90 -12.40 -14.95
N LYS A 67 -15.37 -12.34 -16.15
CA LYS A 67 -14.10 -11.68 -16.43
C LYS A 67 -14.32 -10.16 -16.37
N LYS A 68 -14.08 -9.54 -15.20
CA LYS A 68 -13.93 -8.08 -15.14
C LYS A 68 -12.71 -7.69 -15.97
N ILE A 69 -12.81 -6.60 -16.72
CA ILE A 69 -11.72 -6.06 -17.53
C ILE A 69 -10.55 -5.78 -16.58
N LEU A 70 -9.45 -6.48 -16.78
CA LEU A 70 -8.22 -6.25 -16.02
C LEU A 70 -7.72 -4.83 -16.32
N PHE A 71 -7.51 -4.06 -15.27
CA PHE A 71 -6.90 -2.75 -15.41
C PHE A 71 -5.54 -2.87 -16.14
N PRO A 72 -5.31 -2.09 -17.20
CA PRO A 72 -4.07 -2.18 -17.97
C PRO A 72 -2.87 -1.95 -17.03
N ASN A 73 -1.86 -2.79 -17.16
CA ASN A 73 -0.65 -2.78 -16.32
C ASN A 73 -0.85 -3.12 -14.82
N PHE A 74 -1.91 -3.84 -14.43
CA PHE A 74 -2.14 -4.28 -13.05
C PHE A 74 -0.89 -4.91 -12.42
N SER A 75 -0.22 -5.83 -13.12
CA SER A 75 1.00 -6.50 -12.65
C SER A 75 2.16 -5.53 -12.40
N LYS A 76 2.31 -4.49 -13.23
CA LYS A 76 3.35 -3.46 -13.03
C LYS A 76 3.05 -2.61 -11.79
N ARG A 77 1.78 -2.27 -11.55
CA ARG A 77 1.36 -1.49 -10.38
C ARG A 77 1.49 -2.29 -9.09
N ARG A 78 1.19 -3.57 -9.12
CA ARG A 78 1.42 -4.47 -7.98
C ARG A 78 2.90 -4.51 -7.56
N LYS A 79 3.83 -4.54 -8.50
CA LYS A 79 5.27 -4.48 -8.21
C LYS A 79 5.69 -3.21 -7.48
N VAL A 80 4.97 -2.09 -7.64
CA VAL A 80 5.22 -0.87 -6.87
C VAL A 80 4.92 -1.11 -5.39
N ILE A 81 3.78 -1.72 -5.09
CA ILE A 81 3.40 -2.04 -3.70
C ILE A 81 4.41 -3.00 -3.07
N GLU A 82 4.78 -4.07 -3.76
CA GLU A 82 5.78 -5.04 -3.28
C GLU A 82 7.14 -4.36 -3.00
N ARG A 83 7.54 -3.40 -3.84
CA ARG A 83 8.76 -2.61 -3.62
C ARG A 83 8.65 -1.71 -2.39
N VAL A 84 7.52 -1.01 -2.19
CA VAL A 84 7.29 -0.19 -1.01
C VAL A 84 7.39 -1.03 0.25
N PHE A 85 6.71 -2.18 0.31
CA PHE A 85 6.81 -3.09 1.45
C PHE A 85 8.23 -3.58 1.70
N SER A 86 8.97 -3.93 0.65
CA SER A 86 10.39 -4.32 0.79
C SER A 86 11.24 -3.22 1.42
N PHE A 87 11.03 -1.96 1.06
CA PHE A 87 11.74 -0.84 1.69
C PHE A 87 11.33 -0.64 3.15
N LEU A 88 10.05 -0.71 3.47
CA LEU A 88 9.57 -0.59 4.84
C LEU A 88 10.14 -1.70 5.74
N THR A 89 10.20 -2.93 5.21
CA THR A 89 10.85 -4.07 5.88
C THR A 89 12.34 -3.81 6.15
N ASN A 90 13.07 -3.28 5.17
CA ASN A 90 14.48 -2.92 5.32
C ASN A 90 14.69 -1.80 6.35
N LEU A 91 13.74 -0.89 6.49
CA LEU A 91 13.73 0.13 7.56
C LEU A 91 13.30 -0.43 8.92
N GLY A 92 12.96 -1.70 9.00
CA GLY A 92 12.66 -2.41 10.25
C GLY A 92 11.18 -2.47 10.63
N ALA A 93 10.25 -2.32 9.68
CA ALA A 93 8.82 -2.40 9.94
C ALA A 93 8.39 -3.77 10.51
N GLU A 94 8.98 -4.87 10.03
CA GLU A 94 8.67 -6.22 10.52
C GLU A 94 9.33 -6.56 11.87
N ARG A 95 10.40 -5.85 12.27
CA ARG A 95 11.16 -6.14 13.48
C ARG A 95 10.83 -5.17 14.60
N CYS A 96 9.55 -4.95 14.84
CA CYS A 96 9.13 -4.06 15.91
C CYS A 96 9.16 -4.76 17.26
N LYS A 97 10.17 -4.44 18.08
CA LYS A 97 10.30 -4.91 19.47
C LYS A 97 9.55 -4.01 20.48
N SER A 98 8.50 -3.32 20.05
CA SER A 98 7.72 -2.46 20.94
C SER A 98 6.94 -3.28 21.95
N ARG A 99 6.92 -2.82 23.20
CA ARG A 99 6.21 -3.48 24.31
C ARG A 99 4.79 -2.94 24.52
N SER A 100 4.38 -1.93 23.74
CA SER A 100 3.05 -1.33 23.80
C SER A 100 2.52 -1.01 22.41
N PRO A 101 1.20 -0.96 22.21
CA PRO A 101 0.58 -0.55 20.94
C PRO A 101 1.02 0.86 20.51
N GLN A 102 1.11 1.79 21.46
CA GLN A 102 1.55 3.17 21.19
C GLN A 102 3.01 3.22 20.72
N GLY A 103 3.88 2.43 21.33
CA GLY A 103 5.28 2.33 20.92
C GLY A 103 5.42 1.67 19.54
N PHE A 104 4.54 0.73 19.20
CA PHE A 104 4.46 0.15 17.86
C PHE A 104 4.05 1.20 16.84
N GLN A 105 2.96 1.93 17.11
CA GLN A 105 2.45 2.98 16.23
C GLN A 105 3.52 4.04 15.99
N LEU A 106 4.13 4.57 17.05
CA LEU A 106 5.19 5.58 16.93
C LEU A 106 6.34 5.10 16.04
N LYS A 107 6.79 3.86 16.25
CA LYS A 107 7.86 3.29 15.43
C LYS A 107 7.45 3.20 13.96
N LEU A 108 6.24 2.75 13.67
CA LEU A 108 5.75 2.65 12.30
C LEU A 108 5.67 4.03 11.65
N GLU A 109 5.16 5.05 12.36
CA GLU A 109 5.10 6.43 11.89
C GLU A 109 6.49 7.00 11.57
N MET A 110 7.48 6.73 12.42
CA MET A 110 8.86 7.14 12.17
C MET A 110 9.46 6.45 10.94
N ILE A 111 9.13 5.18 10.69
CA ILE A 111 9.57 4.45 9.50
C ILE A 111 8.91 5.03 8.24
N LEU A 112 7.61 5.31 8.27
CA LEU A 112 6.88 5.91 7.15
C LEU A 112 7.40 7.33 6.84
N LEU A 113 7.72 8.12 7.87
CA LEU A 113 8.34 9.43 7.71
C LEU A 113 9.72 9.31 7.07
N ALA A 114 10.58 8.41 7.57
CA ALA A 114 11.90 8.17 7.01
C ALA A 114 11.83 7.73 5.55
N TYR A 115 10.92 6.81 5.23
CA TYR A 115 10.66 6.38 3.85
C TYR A 115 10.24 7.55 2.94
N SER A 116 9.32 8.38 3.41
CA SER A 116 8.82 9.54 2.65
C SER A 116 9.91 10.57 2.40
N LEU A 117 10.78 10.82 3.37
CA LEU A 117 11.93 11.72 3.23
C LEU A 117 12.98 11.18 2.25
N LEU A 118 13.30 9.88 2.35
CA LEU A 118 14.21 9.21 1.40
C LEU A 118 13.66 9.27 -0.03
N LEU A 119 12.37 9.02 -0.21
CA LEU A 119 11.71 9.09 -1.50
C LEU A 119 11.73 10.51 -2.08
N LYS A 120 11.46 11.52 -1.25
CA LYS A 120 11.53 12.92 -1.66
C LYS A 120 12.96 13.32 -2.05
N SER A 121 13.95 12.94 -1.27
CA SER A 121 15.37 13.20 -1.54
C SER A 121 15.81 12.55 -2.85
N ALA A 122 15.49 11.26 -3.06
CA ALA A 122 15.83 10.55 -4.28
C ALA A 122 15.19 11.19 -5.53
N LYS A 123 13.93 11.63 -5.43
CA LYS A 123 13.27 12.35 -6.53
C LYS A 123 13.93 13.68 -6.87
N SER A 124 14.51 14.35 -5.88
CA SER A 124 15.23 15.62 -6.10
C SER A 124 16.58 15.41 -6.77
N LEU A 125 17.27 14.32 -6.45
CA LEU A 125 18.63 14.05 -6.93
C LEU A 125 18.64 13.39 -8.31
N GLU A 126 17.87 12.31 -8.49
CA GLU A 126 17.84 11.50 -9.72
C GLU A 126 16.44 10.95 -9.98
N PRO A 127 15.53 11.73 -10.58
CA PRO A 127 14.14 11.32 -10.76
C PRO A 127 13.97 10.08 -11.66
N GLU A 128 14.88 9.84 -12.59
CA GLU A 128 14.80 8.70 -13.52
C GLU A 128 15.31 7.39 -12.92
N THR A 129 16.26 7.46 -11.98
CA THR A 129 16.88 6.30 -11.33
C THR A 129 16.38 6.06 -9.92
N LEU A 130 15.24 6.63 -9.56
CA LEU A 130 14.63 6.59 -8.23
C LEU A 130 14.65 5.20 -7.58
N ARG A 131 14.40 4.19 -8.39
CA ARG A 131 14.36 2.78 -7.98
C ARG A 131 15.67 2.29 -7.36
N TYR A 132 16.81 2.79 -7.87
CA TYR A 132 18.14 2.39 -7.41
C TYR A 132 18.66 3.34 -6.34
N SER A 133 18.34 4.63 -6.44
CA SER A 133 18.78 5.66 -5.49
C SER A 133 18.33 5.37 -4.07
N ILE A 134 17.06 5.01 -3.87
CA ILE A 134 16.56 4.66 -2.53
C ILE A 134 17.22 3.39 -2.01
N GLY A 135 17.33 2.35 -2.84
CA GLY A 135 17.99 1.10 -2.47
C GLY A 135 19.45 1.33 -2.06
N TYR A 136 20.18 2.16 -2.80
CA TYR A 136 21.57 2.50 -2.47
C TYR A 136 21.67 3.26 -1.14
N GLN A 137 20.82 4.25 -0.89
CA GLN A 137 20.83 5.02 0.36
C GLN A 137 20.53 4.16 1.59
N VAL A 138 19.70 3.12 1.45
CA VAL A 138 19.36 2.19 2.54
C VAL A 138 20.45 1.13 2.75
N MET A 139 21.13 0.68 1.70
CA MET A 139 22.13 -0.39 1.74
C MET A 139 23.57 0.11 1.93
N ALA A 140 23.85 1.38 1.75
CA ALA A 140 25.18 1.98 1.86
C ALA A 140 25.68 2.14 3.31
N LYS A 141 25.10 1.41 4.23
CA LYS A 141 25.54 1.23 5.62
C LYS A 141 26.12 -0.18 5.72
#